data_220e5ec92b358d2a4ac70a3052188843
#
_entry.id   220e5ec92b358d2a4ac70a3052188843
#
_cell.length_a   1.000
_cell.length_b   1.000
_cell.length_c   1.000
_cell.angle_alpha   90.00
_cell.angle_beta   90.00
_cell.angle_gamma   90.00
#
_symmetry.space_group_name_H-M   'P 1'
#
loop_
_entity.id
_entity.type
_entity.pdbx_description
1 polymer ?
#
loop_
_entity_poly.entity_id
_entity_poly.type
_entity_poly.pdbx_seq_one_letter_code
_entity_poly.pdbx_strand_id
1 'polypeptide(L)'
;MAAIKIAINGFDRIGRSVFKIAHSRNDVHVVAIRSEYDADTAAYLLKHDSVYGNYARAVKADTERIVVGETRVDIVSNLQPVKKAWQNQAIDVVIDTTGAEAARLKDHIAAGAKQVAALSAADNIETIIMGVNDDSIGSVSNVVSAGEPGAVSVAPVLAVLEQAFALKKSTLTVIDNGSPLDQTLRAKRTQQQNIIP
;
A
#
# COMPACT_ATOMS: atom_id res chain seq x y z
N MET A 1 -23.64 -0.32 5.74
CA MET A 1 -23.03 -0.90 4.52
C MET A 1 -22.11 -2.03 4.95
N ALA A 2 -21.96 -3.09 4.13
CA ALA A 2 -20.94 -4.10 4.41
C ALA A 2 -19.56 -3.48 4.30
N ALA A 3 -18.63 -3.86 5.17
CA ALA A 3 -17.28 -3.35 5.12
C ALA A 3 -16.53 -3.85 3.87
N ILE A 4 -15.73 -2.98 3.29
CA ILE A 4 -14.93 -3.28 2.09
C ILE A 4 -13.80 -4.24 2.48
N LYS A 5 -13.70 -5.36 1.81
CA LYS A 5 -12.63 -6.34 2.00
C LYS A 5 -11.41 -5.98 1.17
N ILE A 6 -10.30 -5.72 1.83
CA ILE A 6 -9.05 -5.40 1.14
C ILE A 6 -7.99 -6.49 1.35
N ALA A 7 -7.15 -6.66 0.33
CA ALA A 7 -5.89 -7.37 0.47
C ALA A 7 -4.72 -6.42 0.22
N ILE A 8 -3.59 -6.67 0.86
CA ILE A 8 -2.37 -5.89 0.70
C ILE A 8 -1.34 -6.78 -0.01
N ASN A 9 -0.86 -6.35 -1.17
CA ASN A 9 0.24 -7.00 -1.87
C ASN A 9 1.53 -6.25 -1.57
N GLY A 10 2.42 -6.87 -0.80
CA GLY A 10 3.61 -6.27 -0.23
C GLY A 10 3.43 -5.91 1.25
N PHE A 11 4.42 -6.25 2.08
CA PHE A 11 4.39 -5.97 3.51
C PHE A 11 5.65 -5.25 3.99
N ASP A 12 6.15 -4.38 3.14
CA ASP A 12 7.18 -3.42 3.44
C ASP A 12 6.69 -2.34 4.43
N ARG A 13 7.46 -1.28 4.63
CA ARG A 13 7.06 -0.18 5.51
C ARG A 13 5.72 0.44 5.11
N ILE A 14 5.49 0.60 3.79
CA ILE A 14 4.27 1.22 3.29
C ILE A 14 3.09 0.27 3.50
N GLY A 15 3.22 -1.01 3.14
CA GLY A 15 2.18 -2.02 3.37
C GLY A 15 1.77 -2.13 4.84
N ARG A 16 2.74 -2.06 5.77
CA ARG A 16 2.44 -2.02 7.21
C ARG A 16 1.72 -0.75 7.64
N SER A 17 2.06 0.41 7.05
CA SER A 17 1.37 1.66 7.31
C SER A 17 -0.07 1.62 6.80
N VAL A 18 -0.28 1.11 5.59
CA VAL A 18 -1.61 0.88 5.01
C VAL A 18 -2.43 -0.04 5.92
N PHE A 19 -1.84 -1.14 6.41
CA PHE A 19 -2.50 -2.03 7.34
C PHE A 19 -2.95 -1.31 8.61
N LYS A 20 -2.07 -0.53 9.24
CA LYS A 20 -2.37 0.20 10.49
C LYS A 20 -3.51 1.21 10.30
N ILE A 21 -3.53 1.91 9.17
CA ILE A 21 -4.59 2.86 8.80
C ILE A 21 -5.91 2.11 8.55
N ALA A 22 -5.90 1.09 7.72
CA ALA A 22 -7.09 0.30 7.42
C ALA A 22 -7.70 -0.34 8.67
N HIS A 23 -6.85 -0.91 9.54
CA HIS A 23 -7.30 -1.52 10.79
C HIS A 23 -7.89 -0.53 11.80
N SER A 24 -7.63 0.77 11.66
CA SER A 24 -8.25 1.82 12.48
C SER A 24 -9.65 2.22 12.00
N ARG A 25 -10.07 1.74 10.83
CA ARG A 25 -11.36 2.07 10.19
C ARG A 25 -12.37 0.96 10.43
N ASN A 26 -13.66 1.33 10.49
CA ASN A 26 -14.76 0.38 10.66
C ASN A 26 -15.39 -0.04 9.32
N ASP A 27 -15.12 0.69 8.26
CA ASP A 27 -15.68 0.50 6.92
C ASP A 27 -14.78 -0.36 6.00
N VAL A 28 -13.58 -0.73 6.48
CA VAL A 28 -12.59 -1.50 5.73
C VAL A 28 -12.08 -2.67 6.58
N HIS A 29 -11.94 -3.85 5.95
CA HIS A 29 -11.36 -5.03 6.58
C HIS A 29 -10.20 -5.57 5.74
N VAL A 30 -9.00 -5.64 6.34
CA VAL A 30 -7.87 -6.36 5.76
C VAL A 30 -8.09 -7.84 5.97
N VAL A 31 -8.23 -8.61 4.90
CA VAL A 31 -8.48 -10.06 4.96
C VAL A 31 -7.24 -10.89 4.66
N ALA A 32 -6.34 -10.39 3.82
CA ALA A 32 -5.11 -11.07 3.46
C ALA A 32 -3.96 -10.10 3.19
N ILE A 33 -2.75 -10.59 3.42
CA ILE A 33 -1.50 -9.89 3.10
C ILE A 33 -0.62 -10.87 2.33
N ARG A 34 -0.18 -10.49 1.13
CA ARG A 34 0.80 -11.26 0.38
C ARG A 34 2.19 -10.71 0.66
N SER A 35 3.06 -11.55 1.21
CA SER A 35 4.34 -11.13 1.78
C SER A 35 5.45 -12.15 1.49
N GLU A 36 6.70 -11.69 1.52
CA GLU A 36 7.88 -12.53 1.57
C GLU A 36 8.16 -13.09 2.98
N TYR A 37 7.52 -12.51 4.00
CA TYR A 37 7.68 -12.91 5.39
C TYR A 37 6.65 -13.93 5.79
N ASP A 38 7.06 -14.82 6.69
CA ASP A 38 6.14 -15.67 7.45
C ASP A 38 5.31 -14.84 8.47
N ALA A 39 4.35 -15.50 9.11
CA ALA A 39 3.44 -14.83 10.03
C ALA A 39 4.17 -14.27 11.27
N ASP A 40 5.17 -14.98 11.79
CA ASP A 40 5.94 -14.53 12.96
C ASP A 40 6.74 -13.27 12.66
N THR A 41 7.46 -13.27 11.53
CA THR A 41 8.22 -12.11 11.08
C THR A 41 7.29 -10.94 10.74
N ALA A 42 6.17 -11.20 10.06
CA ALA A 42 5.18 -10.18 9.73
C ALA A 42 4.58 -9.55 10.99
N ALA A 43 4.23 -10.36 12.00
CA ALA A 43 3.72 -9.88 13.28
C ALA A 43 4.75 -9.02 14.02
N TYR A 44 6.00 -9.46 14.06
CA TYR A 44 7.10 -8.68 14.66
C TYR A 44 7.28 -7.33 13.98
N LEU A 45 7.37 -7.32 12.64
CA LEU A 45 7.55 -6.10 11.86
C LEU A 45 6.35 -5.14 11.95
N LEU A 46 5.14 -5.67 12.07
CA LEU A 46 3.95 -4.85 12.30
C LEU A 46 3.95 -4.21 13.68
N LYS A 47 4.38 -4.97 14.70
CA LYS A 47 4.41 -4.51 16.09
C LYS A 47 5.48 -3.45 16.33
N HIS A 48 6.66 -3.63 15.73
CA HIS A 48 7.83 -2.80 16.00
C HIS A 48 8.21 -1.94 14.80
N ASP A 49 8.14 -0.62 14.98
CA ASP A 49 8.50 0.35 13.95
C ASP A 49 9.51 1.33 14.54
N SER A 50 10.62 1.53 13.82
CA SER A 50 11.72 2.39 14.28
C SER A 50 11.44 3.89 14.13
N VAL A 51 10.43 4.27 13.36
CA VAL A 51 10.06 5.67 13.10
C VAL A 51 8.83 6.06 13.91
N TYR A 52 7.76 5.27 13.80
CA TYR A 52 6.49 5.57 14.43
C TYR A 52 6.30 4.90 15.79
N GLY A 53 7.33 4.18 16.25
CA GLY A 53 7.27 3.45 17.52
C GLY A 53 6.39 2.20 17.45
N ASN A 54 6.19 1.59 18.61
CA ASN A 54 5.43 0.35 18.70
C ASN A 54 3.94 0.55 18.35
N TYR A 55 3.39 -0.37 17.54
CA TYR A 55 1.97 -0.37 17.28
C TYR A 55 1.19 -0.65 18.57
N ALA A 56 0.23 0.23 18.91
CA ALA A 56 -0.48 0.18 20.20
C ALA A 56 -1.32 -1.09 20.40
N ARG A 57 -1.74 -1.74 19.31
CA ARG A 57 -2.51 -2.98 19.37
C ARG A 57 -1.63 -4.18 19.69
N ALA A 58 -2.20 -5.19 20.35
CA ALA A 58 -1.55 -6.49 20.49
C ALA A 58 -1.50 -7.19 19.13
N VAL A 59 -0.32 -7.66 18.74
CA VAL A 59 -0.10 -8.40 17.51
C VAL A 59 0.50 -9.75 17.86
N LYS A 60 -0.06 -10.82 17.30
CA LYS A 60 0.41 -12.20 17.48
C LYS A 60 0.42 -12.90 16.12
N ALA A 61 1.30 -13.87 15.97
CA ALA A 61 1.24 -14.82 14.87
C ALA A 61 0.43 -16.06 15.29
N ASP A 62 -0.26 -16.67 14.33
CA ASP A 62 -1.00 -17.92 14.47
C ASP A 62 -0.88 -18.68 13.15
N THR A 63 0.05 -19.62 13.08
CA THR A 63 0.38 -20.46 11.91
C THR A 63 0.69 -19.60 10.66
N GLU A 64 -0.29 -19.39 9.79
CA GLU A 64 -0.18 -18.60 8.56
C GLU A 64 -0.95 -17.27 8.65
N ARG A 65 -1.17 -16.76 9.86
CA ARG A 65 -1.98 -15.56 10.11
C ARG A 65 -1.30 -14.62 11.08
N ILE A 66 -1.60 -13.35 10.93
CA ILE A 66 -1.44 -12.40 12.02
C ILE A 66 -2.78 -12.14 12.68
N VAL A 67 -2.75 -11.98 13.99
CA VAL A 67 -3.92 -11.67 14.82
C VAL A 67 -3.68 -10.32 15.49
N VAL A 68 -4.58 -9.37 15.23
CA VAL A 68 -4.52 -8.03 15.82
C VAL A 68 -5.84 -7.76 16.53
N GLY A 69 -5.85 -7.83 17.85
CA GLY A 69 -7.08 -7.84 18.62
C GLY A 69 -7.93 -9.06 18.27
N GLU A 70 -9.12 -8.85 17.73
CA GLU A 70 -10.03 -9.91 17.25
C GLU A 70 -9.88 -10.18 15.72
N THR A 71 -9.15 -9.32 15.00
CA THR A 71 -8.98 -9.44 13.56
C THR A 71 -7.93 -10.48 13.22
N ARG A 72 -8.29 -11.41 12.34
CA ARG A 72 -7.37 -12.43 11.79
C ARG A 72 -7.13 -12.13 10.32
N VAL A 73 -5.86 -12.09 9.92
CA VAL A 73 -5.43 -11.74 8.56
C VAL A 73 -4.50 -12.82 8.04
N ASP A 74 -4.86 -13.40 6.90
CA ASP A 74 -4.07 -14.48 6.29
C ASP A 74 -2.76 -13.91 5.72
N ILE A 75 -1.64 -14.56 5.99
CA ILE A 75 -0.35 -14.28 5.38
C ILE A 75 -0.14 -15.27 4.23
N VAL A 76 -0.08 -14.75 3.02
CA VAL A 76 0.12 -15.53 1.80
C VAL A 76 1.52 -15.29 1.27
N SER A 77 2.26 -16.36 1.00
CA SER A 77 3.60 -16.26 0.45
C SER A 77 3.61 -15.58 -0.93
N ASN A 78 4.54 -14.65 -1.14
CA ASN A 78 4.73 -14.00 -2.44
C ASN A 78 5.32 -14.94 -3.51
N LEU A 79 5.81 -16.13 -3.11
CA LEU A 79 6.25 -17.19 -4.02
C LEU A 79 5.08 -17.88 -4.70
N GLN A 80 3.88 -17.79 -4.15
CA GLN A 80 2.68 -18.33 -4.78
C GLN A 80 2.22 -17.43 -5.93
N PRO A 81 1.68 -17.99 -7.02
CA PRO A 81 1.03 -17.19 -8.06
C PRO A 81 -0.10 -16.34 -7.48
N VAL A 82 -0.23 -15.09 -7.95
CA VAL A 82 -1.26 -14.15 -7.50
C VAL A 82 -2.67 -14.76 -7.56
N LYS A 83 -2.96 -15.55 -8.60
CA LYS A 83 -4.25 -16.23 -8.77
C LYS A 83 -4.62 -17.14 -7.60
N LYS A 84 -3.63 -17.73 -6.94
CA LYS A 84 -3.86 -18.56 -5.74
C LYS A 84 -3.97 -17.71 -4.47
N ALA A 85 -3.30 -16.57 -4.44
CA ALA A 85 -3.25 -15.71 -3.27
C ALA A 85 -4.63 -15.18 -2.85
N TRP A 86 -5.51 -14.94 -3.81
CA TRP A 86 -6.83 -14.34 -3.58
C TRP A 86 -7.98 -15.33 -3.67
N GLN A 87 -7.70 -16.63 -3.83
CA GLN A 87 -8.72 -17.65 -3.98
C GLN A 87 -9.63 -17.69 -2.74
N ASN A 88 -10.94 -17.66 -2.95
CA ASN A 88 -11.99 -17.74 -1.92
C ASN A 88 -12.03 -16.58 -0.91
N GLN A 89 -11.33 -15.49 -1.14
CA GLN A 89 -11.26 -14.36 -0.20
C GLN A 89 -12.31 -13.26 -0.49
N ALA A 90 -12.96 -13.27 -1.65
CA ALA A 90 -13.93 -12.26 -2.08
C ALA A 90 -13.41 -10.82 -1.88
N ILE A 91 -12.22 -10.53 -2.43
CA ILE A 91 -11.54 -9.25 -2.27
C ILE A 91 -12.20 -8.16 -3.11
N ASP A 92 -12.56 -7.06 -2.47
CA ASP A 92 -13.07 -5.89 -3.18
C ASP A 92 -11.92 -5.08 -3.78
N VAL A 93 -10.87 -4.80 -2.99
CA VAL A 93 -9.74 -3.98 -3.45
C VAL A 93 -8.41 -4.63 -3.04
N VAL A 94 -7.49 -4.73 -3.98
CA VAL A 94 -6.08 -5.01 -3.67
C VAL A 94 -5.31 -3.69 -3.61
N ILE A 95 -4.58 -3.46 -2.52
CA ILE A 95 -3.62 -2.36 -2.41
C ILE A 95 -2.24 -2.93 -2.68
N ASP A 96 -1.65 -2.54 -3.80
CA ASP A 96 -0.30 -2.98 -4.20
C ASP A 96 0.75 -1.97 -3.77
N THR A 97 1.69 -2.39 -2.93
CA THR A 97 2.79 -1.57 -2.42
C THR A 97 4.15 -1.97 -2.99
N THR A 98 4.16 -2.91 -3.95
CA THR A 98 5.40 -3.51 -4.47
C THR A 98 6.07 -2.71 -5.56
N GLY A 99 5.41 -1.70 -6.11
CA GLY A 99 5.88 -0.99 -7.30
C GLY A 99 5.81 -1.82 -8.58
N ALA A 100 4.84 -2.73 -8.65
CA ALA A 100 4.69 -3.63 -9.78
C ALA A 100 4.30 -2.90 -11.07
N GLU A 101 4.77 -3.42 -12.20
CA GLU A 101 4.37 -2.97 -13.53
C GLU A 101 2.87 -3.19 -13.80
N ALA A 102 2.29 -2.40 -14.69
CA ALA A 102 0.87 -2.42 -15.04
C ALA A 102 0.32 -3.82 -15.37
N ALA A 103 1.11 -4.66 -16.06
CA ALA A 103 0.71 -6.03 -16.38
C ALA A 103 0.45 -6.87 -15.13
N ARG A 104 1.34 -6.78 -14.14
CA ARG A 104 1.22 -7.51 -12.86
C ARG A 104 0.07 -7.00 -12.00
N LEU A 105 -0.24 -5.71 -12.08
CA LEU A 105 -1.40 -5.15 -11.39
C LEU A 105 -2.71 -5.76 -11.90
N LYS A 106 -2.81 -5.98 -13.22
CA LYS A 106 -3.96 -6.64 -13.85
C LYS A 106 -4.12 -8.10 -13.45
N ASP A 107 -3.04 -8.77 -13.04
CA ASP A 107 -3.12 -10.15 -12.54
C ASP A 107 -3.99 -10.27 -11.29
N HIS A 108 -4.07 -9.22 -10.46
CA HIS A 108 -4.97 -9.21 -9.30
C HIS A 108 -6.44 -9.20 -9.69
N ILE A 109 -6.80 -8.49 -10.78
CA ILE A 109 -8.16 -8.51 -11.34
C ILE A 109 -8.47 -9.91 -11.88
N ALA A 110 -7.55 -10.48 -12.65
CA ALA A 110 -7.69 -11.85 -13.15
C ALA A 110 -7.80 -12.91 -12.04
N ALA A 111 -7.26 -12.60 -10.86
CA ALA A 111 -7.34 -13.42 -9.66
C ALA A 111 -8.65 -13.23 -8.87
N GLY A 112 -9.54 -12.34 -9.29
CA GLY A 112 -10.86 -12.13 -8.71
C GLY A 112 -11.02 -10.89 -7.83
N ALA A 113 -10.02 -10.02 -7.73
CA ALA A 113 -10.19 -8.71 -7.12
C ALA A 113 -11.06 -7.82 -8.01
N LYS A 114 -11.92 -6.99 -7.40
CA LYS A 114 -12.77 -6.07 -8.18
C LYS A 114 -11.99 -4.84 -8.64
N GLN A 115 -11.09 -4.35 -7.79
CA GLN A 115 -10.27 -3.17 -8.04
C GLN A 115 -8.85 -3.37 -7.52
N VAL A 116 -7.90 -2.59 -8.08
CA VAL A 116 -6.51 -2.53 -7.63
C VAL A 116 -6.11 -1.07 -7.48
N ALA A 117 -5.53 -0.71 -6.34
CA ALA A 117 -4.89 0.57 -6.10
C ALA A 117 -3.39 0.35 -5.91
N ALA A 118 -2.58 0.80 -6.87
CA ALA A 118 -1.13 0.75 -6.77
C ALA A 118 -0.59 2.02 -6.09
N LEU A 119 0.40 1.89 -5.22
CA LEU A 119 1.06 3.02 -4.54
C LEU A 119 2.33 3.48 -5.30
N SER A 120 2.33 3.30 -6.60
CA SER A 120 3.39 3.76 -7.51
C SER A 120 2.78 4.06 -8.87
N ALA A 121 3.41 4.97 -9.62
CA ALA A 121 3.05 5.16 -11.00
C ALA A 121 3.33 3.90 -11.81
N ALA A 122 2.48 3.61 -12.78
CA ALA A 122 2.68 2.53 -13.73
C ALA A 122 2.21 2.99 -15.12
N ASP A 123 2.90 2.55 -16.14
CA ASP A 123 2.59 2.91 -17.52
C ASP A 123 1.14 2.54 -17.89
N ASN A 124 0.43 3.48 -18.52
CA ASN A 124 -0.96 3.32 -18.94
C ASN A 124 -1.95 3.02 -17.81
N ILE A 125 -1.61 3.38 -16.58
CA ILE A 125 -2.51 3.35 -15.42
C ILE A 125 -2.81 4.79 -15.01
N GLU A 126 -4.09 5.10 -14.86
CA GLU A 126 -4.50 6.44 -14.45
C GLU A 126 -4.12 6.70 -13.00
N THR A 127 -3.52 7.87 -12.77
CA THR A 127 -3.12 8.31 -11.43
C THR A 127 -4.20 9.17 -10.81
N ILE A 128 -4.67 8.77 -9.64
CA ILE A 128 -5.66 9.49 -8.84
C ILE A 128 -4.99 10.04 -7.59
N ILE A 129 -5.03 11.34 -7.42
CA ILE A 129 -4.51 12.03 -6.23
C ILE A 129 -5.66 12.71 -5.52
N MET A 130 -5.87 12.32 -4.26
CA MET A 130 -6.94 12.85 -3.43
C MET A 130 -6.85 14.37 -3.28
N GLY A 131 -7.98 15.06 -3.50
CA GLY A 131 -8.07 16.51 -3.48
C GLY A 131 -7.56 17.20 -4.74
N VAL A 132 -7.19 16.44 -5.80
CA VAL A 132 -6.73 16.99 -7.08
C VAL A 132 -7.63 16.52 -8.23
N ASN A 133 -7.80 15.20 -8.38
CA ASN A 133 -8.58 14.61 -9.46
C ASN A 133 -9.40 13.39 -9.03
N ASP A 134 -9.68 13.26 -7.73
CA ASP A 134 -10.43 12.14 -7.15
C ASP A 134 -11.90 12.07 -7.60
N ASP A 135 -12.44 13.15 -8.14
CA ASP A 135 -13.78 13.17 -8.76
C ASP A 135 -13.87 12.20 -9.95
N SER A 136 -12.76 11.83 -10.57
CA SER A 136 -12.71 10.92 -11.71
C SER A 136 -12.76 9.43 -11.33
N ILE A 137 -12.67 9.07 -10.05
CA ILE A 137 -12.57 7.66 -9.58
C ILE A 137 -13.68 6.76 -10.15
N GLY A 138 -14.88 7.25 -10.33
CA GLY A 138 -16.00 6.45 -10.86
C GLY A 138 -15.94 6.16 -12.36
N SER A 139 -15.10 6.84 -13.11
CA SER A 139 -14.98 6.74 -14.57
C SER A 139 -13.72 6.03 -15.06
N VAL A 140 -12.80 5.70 -14.15
CA VAL A 140 -11.52 5.07 -14.47
C VAL A 140 -11.60 3.54 -14.50
N SER A 141 -10.53 2.91 -14.97
CA SER A 141 -10.40 1.46 -15.01
C SER A 141 -10.39 0.84 -13.60
N ASN A 142 -10.55 -0.48 -13.52
CA ASN A 142 -10.47 -1.22 -12.26
C ASN A 142 -9.07 -1.22 -11.63
N VAL A 143 -8.08 -0.63 -12.30
CA VAL A 143 -6.71 -0.49 -11.81
C VAL A 143 -6.35 0.99 -11.84
N VAL A 144 -6.00 1.55 -10.68
CA VAL A 144 -5.59 2.94 -10.53
C VAL A 144 -4.25 3.02 -9.81
N SER A 145 -3.52 4.10 -10.05
CA SER A 145 -2.34 4.47 -9.28
C SER A 145 -2.71 5.57 -8.28
N ALA A 146 -2.23 5.47 -7.06
CA ALA A 146 -2.31 6.55 -6.08
C ALA A 146 -1.17 7.57 -6.21
N GLY A 147 -0.36 7.45 -7.27
CA GLY A 147 0.76 8.34 -7.56
C GLY A 147 2.05 7.99 -6.81
N GLU A 148 3.12 8.62 -7.25
CA GLU A 148 4.42 8.53 -6.58
C GLU A 148 4.52 9.55 -5.44
N PRO A 149 5.40 9.32 -4.45
CA PRO A 149 5.54 10.21 -3.28
C PRO A 149 5.76 11.69 -3.64
N GLY A 150 6.57 11.96 -4.67
CA GLY A 150 6.82 13.33 -5.15
C GLY A 150 5.56 13.98 -5.71
N ALA A 151 4.80 13.27 -6.53
CA ALA A 151 3.54 13.77 -7.11
C ALA A 151 2.48 14.00 -6.02
N VAL A 152 2.30 13.03 -5.13
CA VAL A 152 1.31 13.10 -4.04
C VAL A 152 1.61 14.23 -3.06
N SER A 153 2.89 14.54 -2.85
CA SER A 153 3.30 15.64 -1.94
C SER A 153 3.04 17.02 -2.53
N VAL A 154 3.14 17.17 -3.83
CA VAL A 154 3.17 18.49 -4.49
C VAL A 154 1.88 18.82 -5.22
N ALA A 155 1.22 17.85 -5.85
CA ALA A 155 0.04 18.10 -6.66
C ALA A 155 -1.10 18.81 -5.88
N PRO A 156 -1.43 18.44 -4.62
CA PRO A 156 -2.44 19.19 -3.86
C PRO A 156 -2.06 20.65 -3.60
N VAL A 157 -0.77 20.92 -3.37
CA VAL A 157 -0.28 22.29 -3.16
C VAL A 157 -0.42 23.10 -4.45
N LEU A 158 -0.03 22.52 -5.60
CA LEU A 158 -0.17 23.17 -6.90
C LEU A 158 -1.64 23.40 -7.26
N ALA A 159 -2.54 22.47 -6.94
CA ALA A 159 -3.97 22.62 -7.19
C ALA A 159 -4.55 23.83 -6.42
N VAL A 160 -4.18 23.98 -5.14
CA VAL A 160 -4.60 25.13 -4.33
C VAL A 160 -4.04 26.45 -4.90
N LEU A 161 -2.76 26.46 -5.30
CA LEU A 161 -2.13 27.64 -5.88
C LEU A 161 -2.72 27.98 -7.25
N GLU A 162 -3.02 26.99 -8.07
CA GLU A 162 -3.69 27.22 -9.35
C GLU A 162 -5.06 27.84 -9.15
N GLN A 163 -5.86 27.29 -8.25
CA GLN A 163 -7.20 27.80 -7.95
C GLN A 163 -7.17 29.25 -7.42
N ALA A 164 -6.17 29.57 -6.60
CA ALA A 164 -6.06 30.89 -5.98
C ALA A 164 -5.42 31.95 -6.90
N PHE A 165 -4.46 31.58 -7.75
CA PHE A 165 -3.57 32.50 -8.47
C PHE A 165 -3.51 32.27 -9.98
N ALA A 166 -4.26 31.28 -10.52
CA ALA A 166 -4.25 30.93 -11.95
C ALA A 166 -2.82 30.66 -12.47
N LEU A 167 -2.12 29.72 -11.87
CA LEU A 167 -0.75 29.34 -12.21
C LEU A 167 -0.62 28.99 -13.69
N LYS A 168 0.30 29.62 -14.41
CA LYS A 168 0.57 29.32 -15.81
C LYS A 168 1.77 28.40 -16.01
N LYS A 169 2.70 28.38 -15.06
CA LYS A 169 3.91 27.56 -15.13
C LYS A 169 4.50 27.39 -13.74
N SER A 170 4.96 26.19 -13.43
CA SER A 170 5.75 25.90 -12.24
C SER A 170 6.95 25.04 -12.60
N THR A 171 8.01 25.11 -11.80
CA THR A 171 9.16 24.22 -11.86
C THR A 171 9.33 23.58 -10.50
N LEU A 172 9.46 22.26 -10.48
CA LEU A 172 9.62 21.48 -9.28
C LEU A 172 10.98 20.79 -9.31
N THR A 173 11.72 20.90 -8.21
CA THR A 173 12.91 20.10 -7.96
C THR A 173 12.64 19.22 -6.76
N VAL A 174 12.67 17.91 -6.95
CA VAL A 174 12.54 16.91 -5.88
C VAL A 174 13.93 16.40 -5.56
N ILE A 175 14.34 16.53 -4.29
CA ILE A 175 15.58 15.95 -3.79
C ILE A 175 15.17 14.77 -2.90
N ASP A 176 15.41 13.57 -3.40
CA ASP A 176 15.15 12.33 -2.68
C ASP A 176 16.51 11.66 -2.36
N ASN A 177 16.77 11.47 -1.07
CA ASN A 177 17.93 10.74 -0.58
C ASN A 177 17.60 9.27 -0.25
N GLY A 178 16.43 8.81 -0.65
CA GLY A 178 15.84 7.54 -0.26
C GLY A 178 16.05 6.39 -1.24
N SER A 179 16.91 6.52 -2.25
CA SER A 179 17.23 5.38 -3.10
C SER A 179 17.92 4.29 -2.28
N PRO A 180 17.31 3.14 -2.08
CA PRO A 180 17.90 2.13 -1.23
C PRO A 180 19.02 1.43 -1.97
N LEU A 181 20.19 1.47 -1.38
CA LEU A 181 21.37 0.73 -1.84
C LEU A 181 21.20 -0.79 -1.67
N ASP A 182 20.28 -1.22 -0.79
CA ASP A 182 20.06 -2.63 -0.52
C ASP A 182 18.55 -2.92 -0.28
N GLN A 183 17.98 -3.74 -1.15
CA GLN A 183 16.58 -4.17 -1.06
C GLN A 183 16.30 -4.97 0.22
N THR A 184 17.30 -5.65 0.78
CA THR A 184 17.14 -6.45 2.01
C THR A 184 16.89 -5.58 3.24
N LEU A 185 17.38 -4.36 3.26
CA LEU A 185 17.19 -3.40 4.35
C LEU A 185 15.88 -2.61 4.23
N ARG A 186 15.34 -2.48 3.00
CA ARG A 186 14.06 -1.80 2.75
C ARG A 186 12.91 -2.35 3.56
N ALA A 187 12.87 -3.64 3.69
CA ALA A 187 11.79 -4.34 4.32
C ALA A 187 11.75 -4.18 5.83
N LYS A 188 12.90 -4.01 6.45
CA LYS A 188 13.04 -4.14 7.89
C LYS A 188 12.97 -2.81 8.62
N ARG A 189 13.61 -1.75 8.12
CA ARG A 189 13.71 -0.46 8.82
C ARG A 189 13.88 0.70 7.84
N THR A 190 13.64 1.92 8.30
CA THR A 190 13.89 3.14 7.54
C THR A 190 15.39 3.41 7.50
N GLN A 191 16.02 3.29 6.34
CA GLN A 191 17.46 3.43 6.16
C GLN A 191 18.00 4.82 6.57
N GLN A 192 17.20 5.85 6.35
CA GLN A 192 17.62 7.24 6.55
C GLN A 192 17.71 7.69 8.01
N GLN A 193 17.12 6.94 8.92
CA GLN A 193 17.01 7.32 10.34
C GLN A 193 17.65 6.30 11.29
N ASN A 194 18.29 5.26 10.75
CA ASN A 194 18.96 4.25 11.54
C ASN A 194 20.45 4.24 11.24
N ILE A 195 21.25 4.17 12.29
CA ILE A 195 22.65 3.79 12.17
C ILE A 195 22.66 2.29 11.88
N ILE A 196 23.17 1.92 10.72
CA ILE A 196 23.35 0.52 10.33
C ILE A 196 24.83 0.22 10.59
N PRO A 197 25.16 -0.66 11.55
CA PRO A 197 26.54 -1.03 11.84
C PRO A 197 27.17 -1.81 10.70
#